data_b7a5e77b951beed5986c9eb24ba068f0
#
_entry.id   b7a5e77b951beed5986c9eb24ba068f0
#
_cell.length_a   1.000
_cell.length_b   1.000
_cell.length_c   1.000
_cell.angle_alpha   90.00
_cell.angle_beta   90.00
_cell.angle_gamma   90.00
#
_symmetry.space_group_name_H-M   'P 1'
#
loop_
_entity.id
_entity.type
_entity.pdbx_description
1 polymer ?
#
loop_
_entity_poly.entity_id
_entity_poly.type
_entity_poly.pdbx_seq_one_letter_code
_entity_poly.pdbx_strand_id
1 'polypeptide(L)'
;KGIQSLNPRWGIPTNTIPYLGYNEAITLAMYGGASVIHPFSIEPLISSGIPMEIRCIFAPHTPETTTYIGPDIITQDSNLKAIGCKPGISVIKCHAPINSKILSMLEQIDITMWSIQTKGNFAYIVLSSSHMESIFPHVDSVDVNHFTALISFVGTIPSLSEFDEDGNWHEFSRSKNGGLFAVNTDNLEYLLRKLSANLELSC
;
A
#
# COMPACT_ATOMS: atom_id res chain seq x y z
N LYS A 1 2.51 -15.63 13.74
CA LYS A 1 3.60 -14.82 13.16
C LYS A 1 3.21 -13.35 13.26
N GLY A 2 4.20 -12.46 13.32
CA GLY A 2 4.04 -11.02 13.19
C GLY A 2 3.65 -10.62 11.76
N ILE A 3 3.79 -9.31 11.45
CA ILE A 3 3.53 -8.77 10.11
C ILE A 3 4.59 -9.29 9.14
N GLN A 4 4.15 -9.73 7.97
CA GLN A 4 5.05 -10.30 6.96
C GLN A 4 5.48 -9.26 5.94
N SER A 5 6.67 -9.43 5.38
CA SER A 5 7.27 -8.54 4.36
C SER A 5 6.48 -8.49 3.05
N LEU A 6 5.67 -9.50 2.77
CA LEU A 6 4.71 -9.57 1.67
C LEU A 6 3.53 -10.41 2.12
N ASN A 7 2.35 -10.22 1.52
CA ASN A 7 1.18 -11.05 1.83
C ASN A 7 1.44 -12.52 1.46
N PRO A 8 1.41 -13.46 2.43
CA PRO A 8 1.69 -14.88 2.18
C PRO A 8 0.75 -15.56 1.17
N ARG A 9 -0.42 -14.97 0.88
CA ARG A 9 -1.37 -15.49 -0.11
C ARG A 9 -0.82 -15.51 -1.53
N TRP A 10 0.25 -14.76 -1.80
CA TRP A 10 0.94 -14.78 -3.09
C TRP A 10 1.83 -16.02 -3.29
N GLY A 11 1.98 -16.89 -2.26
CA GLY A 11 2.82 -18.07 -2.34
C GLY A 11 4.32 -17.77 -2.50
N ILE A 12 4.72 -16.55 -2.17
CA ILE A 12 6.11 -16.08 -2.19
C ILE A 12 6.68 -16.18 -0.78
N PRO A 13 7.93 -16.65 -0.58
CA PRO A 13 8.58 -16.67 0.71
C PRO A 13 8.56 -15.27 1.37
N THR A 14 8.21 -15.22 2.64
CA THR A 14 8.10 -13.97 3.39
C THR A 14 8.75 -14.10 4.76
N ASN A 15 9.30 -13.00 5.25
CA ASN A 15 9.87 -12.90 6.58
C ASN A 15 8.98 -12.04 7.48
N THR A 16 9.02 -12.29 8.79
CA THR A 16 8.41 -11.41 9.77
C THR A 16 9.23 -10.13 9.86
N ILE A 17 8.57 -8.99 9.81
CA ILE A 17 9.21 -7.68 9.99
C ILE A 17 9.35 -7.45 11.49
N PRO A 18 10.56 -7.37 12.06
CA PRO A 18 10.71 -7.24 13.51
C PRO A 18 10.25 -5.87 14.04
N TYR A 19 10.42 -4.82 13.24
CA TYR A 19 10.05 -3.45 13.62
C TYR A 19 9.47 -2.65 12.45
N LEU A 20 8.38 -1.95 12.73
CA LEU A 20 7.76 -0.95 11.84
C LEU A 20 7.58 0.36 12.60
N GLY A 21 7.90 1.47 11.95
CA GLY A 21 7.43 2.79 12.38
C GLY A 21 5.91 2.90 12.24
N TYR A 22 5.29 3.83 12.97
CA TYR A 22 3.85 4.03 12.89
C TYR A 22 3.37 4.30 11.46
N ASN A 23 4.07 5.19 10.73
CA ASN A 23 3.72 5.52 9.34
C ASN A 23 3.92 4.34 8.38
N GLU A 24 4.95 3.53 8.59
CA GLU A 24 5.19 2.29 7.84
C GLU A 24 4.06 1.29 8.08
N ALA A 25 3.62 1.12 9.33
CA ALA A 25 2.53 0.23 9.70
C ALA A 25 1.19 0.69 9.12
N ILE A 26 0.89 2.00 9.12
CA ILE A 26 -0.29 2.57 8.47
C ILE A 26 -0.26 2.27 6.97
N THR A 27 0.88 2.48 6.31
CA THR A 27 1.05 2.22 4.87
C THR A 27 0.74 0.77 4.53
N LEU A 28 1.26 -0.18 5.30
CA LEU A 28 0.97 -1.60 5.10
C LEU A 28 -0.48 -1.95 5.43
N ALA A 29 -1.07 -1.38 6.48
CA ALA A 29 -2.45 -1.61 6.84
C ALA A 29 -3.42 -1.10 5.75
N MET A 30 -3.13 0.06 5.16
CA MET A 30 -3.94 0.63 4.09
C MET A 30 -3.75 -0.08 2.75
N TYR A 31 -2.51 -0.37 2.37
CA TYR A 31 -2.17 -0.78 1.00
C TYR A 31 -1.59 -2.21 0.89
N GLY A 32 -1.34 -2.89 2.00
CA GLY A 32 -0.69 -4.20 2.03
C GLY A 32 -1.56 -5.39 1.60
N GLY A 33 -2.86 -5.20 1.44
CA GLY A 33 -3.78 -6.26 1.00
C GLY A 33 -4.05 -7.35 2.06
N ALA A 34 -3.38 -7.32 3.21
CA ALA A 34 -3.63 -8.23 4.35
C ALA A 34 -3.95 -7.38 5.59
N SER A 35 -5.18 -7.50 6.08
CA SER A 35 -5.64 -6.76 7.25
C SER A 35 -5.26 -7.50 8.54
N VAL A 36 -4.03 -7.32 9.00
CA VAL A 36 -3.63 -7.77 10.35
C VAL A 36 -3.99 -6.68 11.38
N ILE A 37 -3.94 -5.40 10.97
CA ILE A 37 -4.24 -4.25 11.81
C ILE A 37 -5.13 -3.30 11.00
N HIS A 38 -6.09 -2.69 11.67
CA HIS A 38 -6.86 -1.60 11.07
C HIS A 38 -6.05 -0.30 11.21
N PRO A 39 -5.93 0.54 10.15
CA PRO A 39 -5.13 1.78 10.21
C PRO A 39 -5.53 2.69 11.37
N PHE A 40 -6.82 2.85 11.64
CA PHE A 40 -7.34 3.67 12.74
C PHE A 40 -6.99 3.16 14.15
N SER A 41 -6.49 1.92 14.30
CA SER A 41 -5.97 1.43 15.57
C SER A 41 -4.58 1.96 15.89
N ILE A 42 -3.85 2.46 14.89
CA ILE A 42 -2.48 2.98 15.05
C ILE A 42 -2.52 4.47 15.44
N GLU A 43 -3.46 5.23 14.94
CA GLU A 43 -3.54 6.68 15.14
C GLU A 43 -3.55 7.11 16.64
N PRO A 44 -4.33 6.47 17.54
CA PRO A 44 -4.26 6.76 18.97
C PRO A 44 -2.89 6.46 19.60
N LEU A 45 -2.16 5.49 19.05
CA LEU A 45 -0.84 5.11 19.55
C LEU A 45 0.21 6.15 19.20
N ILE A 46 0.10 6.78 18.02
CA ILE A 46 1.00 7.88 17.60
C ILE A 46 0.91 9.04 18.59
N SER A 47 -0.31 9.47 18.87
CA SER A 47 -0.53 10.63 19.77
C SER A 47 -0.08 10.36 21.20
N SER A 48 -0.11 9.11 21.64
CA SER A 48 0.25 8.68 23.00
C SER A 48 1.69 8.18 23.12
N GLY A 49 2.39 7.96 22.00
CA GLY A 49 3.73 7.37 21.96
C GLY A 49 3.78 5.92 22.46
N ILE A 50 2.66 5.21 22.42
CA ILE A 50 2.54 3.85 22.96
C ILE A 50 2.93 2.83 21.90
N PRO A 51 3.94 1.97 22.13
CA PRO A 51 4.28 0.91 21.19
C PRO A 51 3.20 -0.19 21.18
N MET A 52 3.07 -0.85 20.04
CA MET A 52 2.19 -2.01 19.82
C MET A 52 3.03 -3.24 19.48
N GLU A 53 2.61 -4.39 19.98
CA GLU A 53 3.21 -5.67 19.63
C GLU A 53 2.18 -6.56 18.90
N ILE A 54 2.59 -7.11 17.76
CA ILE A 54 1.81 -8.04 16.96
C ILE A 54 2.50 -9.40 16.96
N ARG A 55 1.82 -10.40 17.49
CA ARG A 55 2.34 -11.79 17.55
C ARG A 55 1.23 -12.84 17.50
N CYS A 56 1.62 -14.06 17.22
CA CYS A 56 0.75 -15.21 17.40
C CYS A 56 0.83 -15.69 18.86
N ILE A 57 -0.30 -15.80 19.54
CA ILE A 57 -0.35 -16.25 20.95
C ILE A 57 0.14 -17.71 21.16
N PHE A 58 0.14 -18.51 20.08
CA PHE A 58 0.58 -19.91 20.11
C PHE A 58 2.03 -20.09 19.68
N ALA A 59 2.75 -19.02 19.32
CA ALA A 59 4.15 -19.07 18.90
C ALA A 59 5.06 -18.56 20.01
N PRO A 60 6.32 -19.03 20.07
CA PRO A 60 7.33 -18.43 20.95
C PRO A 60 7.45 -16.93 20.72
N HIS A 61 7.76 -16.20 21.77
CA HIS A 61 8.01 -14.76 21.69
C HIS A 61 9.46 -14.51 21.23
N THR A 62 9.65 -14.47 19.94
CA THR A 62 10.94 -14.23 19.30
C THR A 62 10.81 -13.17 18.19
N PRO A 63 11.91 -12.52 17.75
CA PRO A 63 11.87 -11.56 16.64
C PRO A 63 11.26 -12.14 15.36
N GLU A 64 11.45 -13.44 15.10
CA GLU A 64 10.95 -14.12 13.90
C GLU A 64 9.43 -14.35 13.94
N THR A 65 8.80 -14.17 15.11
CA THR A 65 7.35 -14.39 15.31
C THR A 65 6.61 -13.14 15.73
N THR A 66 7.32 -12.05 16.01
CA THR A 66 6.79 -10.82 16.61
C THR A 66 7.12 -9.61 15.75
N THR A 67 6.19 -8.68 15.61
CA THR A 67 6.43 -7.36 15.05
C THR A 67 6.16 -6.30 16.12
N TYR A 68 7.11 -5.43 16.35
CA TYR A 68 6.93 -4.23 17.17
C TYR A 68 6.60 -3.05 16.27
N ILE A 69 5.60 -2.25 16.67
CA ILE A 69 5.21 -1.00 16.00
C ILE A 69 5.43 0.13 17.00
N GLY A 70 6.17 1.14 16.58
CA GLY A 70 6.54 2.25 17.45
C GLY A 70 6.88 3.52 16.67
N PRO A 71 7.54 4.49 17.32
CA PRO A 71 7.96 5.73 16.68
C PRO A 71 8.77 5.49 15.40
N ASP A 72 8.59 6.34 14.39
CA ASP A 72 9.36 6.24 13.17
C ASP A 72 10.86 6.48 13.45
N ILE A 73 11.69 5.48 13.13
CA ILE A 73 13.14 5.56 13.29
C ILE A 73 13.73 5.97 11.93
N ILE A 74 14.38 7.13 11.90
CA ILE A 74 15.13 7.56 10.71
C ILE A 74 16.47 6.83 10.72
N THR A 75 16.56 5.70 10.04
CA THR A 75 17.84 5.01 9.78
C THR A 75 18.43 5.52 8.46
N GLN A 76 19.75 5.68 8.42
CA GLN A 76 20.45 6.05 7.18
C GLN A 76 20.50 4.90 6.18
N ASP A 77 20.39 3.67 6.66
CA ASP A 77 20.37 2.42 5.89
C ASP A 77 18.97 1.80 5.98
N SER A 78 18.01 2.39 5.28
CA SER A 78 16.68 1.80 5.20
C SER A 78 16.61 0.92 3.96
N ASN A 79 16.70 -0.39 4.17
CA ASN A 79 16.43 -1.36 3.10
C ASN A 79 14.92 -1.50 2.87
N LEU A 80 14.53 -2.15 1.76
CA LEU A 80 13.14 -2.49 1.51
C LEU A 80 12.64 -3.49 2.55
N LYS A 81 11.72 -3.08 3.42
CA LYS A 81 11.18 -3.90 4.51
C LYS A 81 9.97 -4.71 4.08
N ALA A 82 9.10 -4.08 3.29
CA ALA A 82 7.86 -4.73 2.87
C ALA A 82 7.32 -4.21 1.55
N ILE A 83 6.52 -5.08 0.91
CA ILE A 83 5.76 -4.78 -0.30
C ILE A 83 4.29 -5.06 -0.01
N GLY A 84 3.46 -4.05 -0.11
CA GLY A 84 2.01 -4.19 -0.14
C GLY A 84 1.53 -4.30 -1.57
N CYS A 85 0.47 -5.10 -1.79
CA CYS A 85 -0.14 -5.26 -3.11
C CYS A 85 -1.66 -5.37 -2.99
N LYS A 86 -2.37 -4.50 -3.70
CA LYS A 86 -3.81 -4.58 -3.90
C LYS A 86 -4.11 -4.73 -5.38
N PRO A 87 -4.59 -5.89 -5.83
CA PRO A 87 -4.91 -6.12 -7.24
C PRO A 87 -6.23 -5.44 -7.63
N GLY A 88 -6.40 -5.19 -8.92
CA GLY A 88 -7.64 -4.70 -9.52
C GLY A 88 -8.04 -3.32 -9.04
N ILE A 89 -7.25 -2.30 -9.40
CA ILE A 89 -7.55 -0.91 -9.05
C ILE A 89 -7.91 -0.07 -10.29
N SER A 90 -8.70 0.97 -10.05
CA SER A 90 -8.96 2.01 -11.03
C SER A 90 -8.59 3.37 -10.46
N VAL A 91 -8.10 4.22 -11.33
CA VAL A 91 -7.72 5.60 -11.00
C VAL A 91 -8.61 6.54 -11.80
N ILE A 92 -9.40 7.32 -11.09
CA ILE A 92 -10.20 8.39 -11.66
C ILE A 92 -9.38 9.67 -11.63
N LYS A 93 -9.18 10.27 -12.79
CA LYS A 93 -8.56 11.59 -12.93
C LYS A 93 -9.66 12.61 -13.21
N CYS A 94 -9.78 13.62 -12.38
CA CYS A 94 -10.74 14.72 -12.53
C CYS A 94 -10.04 16.07 -12.29
N HIS A 95 -10.71 17.17 -12.66
CA HIS A 95 -10.20 18.51 -12.33
C HIS A 95 -10.24 18.78 -10.83
N ALA A 96 -9.19 19.43 -10.31
CA ALA A 96 -9.17 19.93 -8.94
C ALA A 96 -9.75 21.36 -8.87
N PRO A 97 -10.48 21.73 -7.77
CA PRO A 97 -10.82 20.89 -6.63
C PRO A 97 -11.84 19.82 -7.00
N ILE A 98 -11.81 18.70 -6.29
CA ILE A 98 -12.77 17.61 -6.52
C ILE A 98 -14.19 18.14 -6.29
N ASN A 99 -15.04 17.93 -7.28
CA ASN A 99 -16.43 18.36 -7.19
C ASN A 99 -17.15 17.64 -6.03
N SER A 100 -17.85 18.39 -5.21
CA SER A 100 -18.65 17.86 -4.09
C SER A 100 -19.63 16.76 -4.54
N LYS A 101 -20.14 16.84 -5.77
CA LYS A 101 -20.98 15.81 -6.37
C LYS A 101 -20.27 14.47 -6.50
N ILE A 102 -18.99 14.45 -6.88
CA ILE A 102 -18.19 13.22 -6.96
C ILE A 102 -17.98 12.64 -5.56
N LEU A 103 -17.64 13.46 -4.59
CA LEU A 103 -17.45 13.01 -3.20
C LEU A 103 -18.74 12.45 -2.60
N SER A 104 -19.86 13.18 -2.72
CA SER A 104 -21.15 12.73 -2.23
C SER A 104 -21.60 11.42 -2.87
N MET A 105 -21.30 11.23 -4.14
CA MET A 105 -21.62 10.00 -4.86
C MET A 105 -20.77 8.82 -4.34
N LEU A 106 -19.46 9.03 -4.14
CA LEU A 106 -18.57 8.00 -3.59
C LEU A 106 -18.99 7.58 -2.17
N GLU A 107 -19.45 8.54 -1.36
CA GLU A 107 -20.02 8.28 -0.03
C GLU A 107 -21.34 7.48 -0.09
N GLN A 108 -22.24 7.82 -1.02
CA GLN A 108 -23.55 7.16 -1.16
C GLN A 108 -23.45 5.70 -1.62
N ILE A 109 -22.40 5.36 -2.38
CA ILE A 109 -22.21 4.00 -2.94
C ILE A 109 -21.37 3.14 -1.97
N ASP A 110 -20.96 3.67 -0.81
CA ASP A 110 -20.09 2.98 0.17
C ASP A 110 -18.80 2.41 -0.46
N ILE A 111 -18.16 3.23 -1.32
CA ILE A 111 -16.96 2.83 -2.02
C ILE A 111 -15.72 3.11 -1.17
N THR A 112 -14.94 2.09 -0.94
CA THR A 112 -13.63 2.25 -0.31
C THR A 112 -12.66 2.94 -1.27
N MET A 113 -12.34 4.20 -0.96
CA MET A 113 -11.25 4.94 -1.59
C MET A 113 -9.92 4.60 -0.94
N TRP A 114 -8.93 4.23 -1.75
CA TRP A 114 -7.60 3.90 -1.24
C TRP A 114 -6.70 5.13 -1.11
N SER A 115 -6.86 6.09 -1.99
CA SER A 115 -6.07 7.32 -1.98
C SER A 115 -6.78 8.41 -2.75
N ILE A 116 -6.60 9.66 -2.30
CA ILE A 116 -6.94 10.87 -3.05
C ILE A 116 -5.69 11.73 -3.06
N GLN A 117 -5.27 12.12 -4.26
CA GLN A 117 -4.09 12.98 -4.43
C GLN A 117 -4.38 14.09 -5.42
N THR A 118 -3.82 15.28 -5.17
CA THR A 118 -3.91 16.41 -6.09
C THR A 118 -2.53 16.70 -6.66
N LYS A 119 -2.43 16.75 -7.99
CA LYS A 119 -1.20 17.10 -8.70
C LYS A 119 -1.51 18.14 -9.79
N GLY A 120 -1.04 19.37 -9.58
CA GLY A 120 -1.41 20.49 -10.43
C GLY A 120 -2.91 20.75 -10.41
N ASN A 121 -3.53 20.85 -11.59
CA ASN A 121 -4.96 21.10 -11.74
C ASN A 121 -5.82 19.83 -11.74
N PHE A 122 -5.25 18.67 -11.39
CA PHE A 122 -5.94 17.41 -11.41
C PHE A 122 -5.94 16.74 -10.03
N ALA A 123 -7.04 16.05 -9.74
CA ALA A 123 -7.16 15.13 -8.62
C ALA A 123 -7.22 13.69 -9.14
N TYR A 124 -6.59 12.79 -8.42
CA TYR A 124 -6.54 11.37 -8.72
C TYR A 124 -7.17 10.61 -7.55
N ILE A 125 -8.20 9.85 -7.84
CA ILE A 125 -8.91 9.04 -6.85
C ILE A 125 -8.64 7.58 -7.16
N VAL A 126 -8.04 6.85 -6.22
CA VAL A 126 -7.72 5.42 -6.36
C VAL A 126 -8.76 4.61 -5.62
N LEU A 127 -9.36 3.66 -6.32
CA LEU A 127 -10.40 2.79 -5.78
C LEU A 127 -10.35 1.38 -6.39
N SER A 128 -11.14 0.45 -5.85
CA SER A 128 -11.24 -0.90 -6.41
C SER A 128 -11.96 -0.88 -7.76
N SER A 129 -11.45 -1.60 -8.76
CA SER A 129 -12.07 -1.73 -10.08
C SER A 129 -13.46 -2.36 -10.04
N SER A 130 -13.76 -3.15 -9.01
CA SER A 130 -15.08 -3.78 -8.84
C SER A 130 -16.23 -2.77 -8.66
N HIS A 131 -15.94 -1.53 -8.31
CA HIS A 131 -16.94 -0.49 -8.09
C HIS A 131 -17.14 0.42 -9.31
N MET A 132 -16.37 0.24 -10.38
CA MET A 132 -16.39 1.17 -11.52
C MET A 132 -17.73 1.21 -12.25
N GLU A 133 -18.39 0.06 -12.43
CA GLU A 133 -19.69 -0.02 -13.10
C GLU A 133 -20.76 0.83 -12.41
N SER A 134 -20.67 0.94 -11.08
CA SER A 134 -21.58 1.76 -10.28
C SER A 134 -21.32 3.26 -10.38
N ILE A 135 -20.09 3.66 -10.76
CA ILE A 135 -19.64 5.05 -10.81
C ILE A 135 -19.82 5.65 -12.21
N PHE A 136 -19.59 4.87 -13.27
CA PHE A 136 -19.62 5.34 -14.66
C PHE A 136 -20.87 6.13 -15.07
N PRO A 137 -22.09 5.74 -14.65
CA PRO A 137 -23.29 6.48 -15.05
C PRO A 137 -23.38 7.92 -14.51
N HIS A 138 -22.52 8.25 -13.54
CA HIS A 138 -22.65 9.50 -12.76
C HIS A 138 -21.50 10.48 -12.98
N VAL A 139 -20.46 10.09 -13.74
CA VAL A 139 -19.25 10.89 -13.89
C VAL A 139 -19.03 11.22 -15.37
N ASP A 140 -19.69 12.29 -15.83
CA ASP A 140 -19.38 12.89 -17.14
C ASP A 140 -18.04 13.59 -17.07
N SER A 141 -17.17 13.36 -18.08
CA SER A 141 -15.89 14.06 -18.27
C SER A 141 -14.72 13.72 -17.32
N VAL A 142 -14.58 12.47 -16.90
CA VAL A 142 -13.36 12.03 -16.18
C VAL A 142 -12.60 10.97 -16.99
N ASP A 143 -11.29 11.04 -16.93
CA ASP A 143 -10.43 9.98 -17.44
C ASP A 143 -10.37 8.86 -16.40
N VAL A 144 -10.66 7.65 -16.81
CA VAL A 144 -10.51 6.46 -15.96
C VAL A 144 -9.41 5.59 -16.52
N ASN A 145 -8.42 5.30 -15.68
CA ASN A 145 -7.36 4.37 -15.98
C ASN A 145 -7.47 3.14 -15.09
N HIS A 146 -7.47 1.96 -15.70
CA HIS A 146 -7.44 0.69 -14.99
C HIS A 146 -6.00 0.24 -14.85
N PHE A 147 -5.64 -0.26 -13.66
CA PHE A 147 -4.33 -0.80 -13.37
C PHE A 147 -4.47 -2.22 -12.79
N THR A 148 -3.47 -3.04 -13.04
CA THR A 148 -3.44 -4.41 -12.53
C THR A 148 -3.37 -4.42 -11.01
N ALA A 149 -2.55 -3.54 -10.42
CA ALA A 149 -2.41 -3.46 -8.97
C ALA A 149 -1.94 -2.08 -8.48
N LEU A 150 -2.21 -1.82 -7.20
CA LEU A 150 -1.57 -0.80 -6.40
C LEU A 150 -0.46 -1.46 -5.58
N ILE A 151 0.78 -1.01 -5.75
CA ILE A 151 1.96 -1.48 -5.03
C ILE A 151 2.40 -0.42 -4.04
N SER A 152 2.55 -0.80 -2.79
CA SER A 152 3.17 0.05 -1.77
C SER A 152 4.52 -0.53 -1.34
N PHE A 153 5.51 0.33 -1.24
CA PHE A 153 6.82 -0.01 -0.68
C PHE A 153 6.96 0.59 0.71
N VAL A 154 7.52 -0.16 1.63
CA VAL A 154 7.94 0.29 2.95
C VAL A 154 9.44 0.09 3.10
N GLY A 155 10.17 1.16 3.43
CA GLY A 155 11.62 1.24 3.36
C GLY A 155 12.09 1.80 2.02
N THR A 156 13.31 1.49 1.62
CA THR A 156 13.91 1.99 0.39
C THR A 156 13.22 1.40 -0.84
N ILE A 157 12.79 2.28 -1.74
CA ILE A 157 12.15 1.86 -3.00
C ILE A 157 13.24 1.39 -3.95
N PRO A 158 13.13 0.18 -4.53
CA PRO A 158 14.09 -0.31 -5.51
C PRO A 158 14.08 0.54 -6.80
N SER A 159 15.09 0.39 -7.64
CA SER A 159 15.11 1.04 -8.96
C SER A 159 14.00 0.44 -9.83
N LEU A 160 12.89 1.18 -10.01
CA LEU A 160 11.75 0.67 -10.77
C LEU A 160 12.06 0.49 -12.26
N SER A 161 13.09 1.13 -12.80
CA SER A 161 13.55 0.94 -14.18
C SER A 161 13.98 -0.51 -14.47
N GLU A 162 14.39 -1.25 -13.45
CA GLU A 162 14.73 -2.67 -13.58
C GLU A 162 13.49 -3.57 -13.76
N PHE A 163 12.31 -3.01 -13.51
CA PHE A 163 11.02 -3.71 -13.57
C PHE A 163 10.09 -3.16 -14.66
N ASP A 164 10.56 -2.21 -15.48
CA ASP A 164 9.77 -1.59 -16.55
C ASP A 164 9.38 -2.57 -17.67
N GLU A 165 10.18 -3.63 -17.86
CA GLU A 165 9.85 -4.71 -18.79
C GLU A 165 8.57 -5.47 -18.38
N ASP A 166 8.26 -5.46 -17.07
CA ASP A 166 7.17 -6.21 -16.47
C ASP A 166 5.93 -5.34 -16.18
N GLY A 167 6.03 -4.03 -16.32
CA GLY A 167 4.87 -3.17 -16.06
C GLY A 167 5.11 -1.67 -16.24
N ASN A 168 4.05 -0.97 -16.57
CA ASN A 168 4.02 0.48 -16.63
C ASN A 168 3.67 1.04 -15.25
N TRP A 169 4.58 1.82 -14.67
CA TRP A 169 4.46 2.38 -13.34
C TRP A 169 3.90 3.79 -13.35
N HIS A 170 2.90 4.02 -12.51
CA HIS A 170 2.39 5.37 -12.23
C HIS A 170 2.62 5.71 -10.77
N GLU A 171 3.47 6.71 -10.51
CA GLU A 171 3.82 7.13 -9.16
C GLU A 171 2.74 8.05 -8.57
N PHE A 172 2.18 7.66 -7.42
CA PHE A 172 1.33 8.50 -6.59
C PHE A 172 2.12 9.24 -5.53
N SER A 173 2.97 8.52 -4.79
CA SER A 173 3.80 9.14 -3.76
C SER A 173 5.14 8.44 -3.65
N ARG A 174 6.17 9.22 -3.28
CA ARG A 174 7.50 8.73 -2.99
C ARG A 174 8.08 9.51 -1.83
N SER A 175 8.66 8.81 -0.88
CA SER A 175 9.39 9.36 0.26
C SER A 175 10.68 8.56 0.50
N LYS A 176 11.47 8.97 1.49
CA LYS A 176 12.65 8.21 1.92
C LYS A 176 12.29 6.84 2.50
N ASN A 177 11.10 6.72 3.09
CA ASN A 177 10.66 5.54 3.83
C ASN A 177 9.60 4.72 3.10
N GLY A 178 9.43 4.94 1.80
CA GLY A 178 8.49 4.18 0.99
C GLY A 178 7.76 4.99 -0.08
N GLY A 179 6.83 4.35 -0.77
CA GLY A 179 6.05 4.97 -1.82
C GLY A 179 4.85 4.16 -2.25
N LEU A 180 4.01 4.77 -3.07
CA LEU A 180 2.77 4.20 -3.58
C LEU A 180 2.72 4.35 -5.09
N PHE A 181 2.49 3.25 -5.80
CA PHE A 181 2.53 3.17 -7.25
C PHE A 181 1.38 2.32 -7.77
N ALA A 182 0.75 2.74 -8.87
CA ALA A 182 -0.07 1.84 -9.65
C ALA A 182 0.78 1.22 -10.76
N VAL A 183 0.47 -0.03 -11.10
CA VAL A 183 1.20 -0.78 -12.12
C VAL A 183 0.26 -1.52 -13.06
N ASN A 184 0.60 -1.50 -14.35
CA ASN A 184 0.02 -2.39 -15.33
C ASN A 184 1.05 -3.46 -15.70
N THR A 185 0.67 -4.72 -15.54
CA THR A 185 1.50 -5.88 -15.88
C THR A 185 0.60 -7.05 -16.30
N ASP A 186 1.08 -7.85 -17.22
CA ASP A 186 0.40 -9.09 -17.65
C ASP A 186 0.59 -10.22 -16.63
N ASN A 187 1.63 -10.14 -15.81
CA ASN A 187 1.96 -11.16 -14.80
C ASN A 187 2.33 -10.54 -13.45
N LEU A 188 1.32 -10.24 -12.65
CA LEU A 188 1.50 -9.62 -11.33
C LEU A 188 2.30 -10.52 -10.36
N GLU A 189 2.09 -11.84 -10.41
CA GLU A 189 2.81 -12.76 -9.53
C GLU A 189 4.31 -12.78 -9.84
N TYR A 190 4.67 -12.80 -11.12
CA TYR A 190 6.07 -12.73 -11.56
C TYR A 190 6.72 -11.42 -11.11
N LEU A 191 6.02 -10.29 -11.31
CA LEU A 191 6.50 -8.98 -10.85
C LEU A 191 6.73 -8.97 -9.34
N LEU A 192 5.80 -9.49 -8.54
CA LEU A 192 5.95 -9.56 -7.09
C LEU A 192 7.11 -10.47 -6.67
N ARG A 193 7.35 -11.59 -7.36
CA ARG A 193 8.51 -12.46 -7.13
C ARG A 193 9.82 -11.72 -7.40
N LYS A 194 9.90 -10.99 -8.50
CA LYS A 194 11.07 -10.19 -8.87
C LYS A 194 11.34 -9.07 -7.87
N LEU A 195 10.28 -8.34 -7.46
CA LEU A 195 10.37 -7.31 -6.43
C LEU A 195 10.77 -7.88 -5.06
N SER A 196 10.28 -9.06 -4.71
CA SER A 196 10.56 -9.68 -3.41
C SER A 196 12.04 -10.08 -3.23
N ALA A 197 12.79 -10.22 -4.32
CA ALA A 197 14.24 -10.44 -4.26
C ALA A 197 14.99 -9.26 -3.60
N ASN A 198 14.39 -8.08 -3.57
CA ASN A 198 14.93 -6.89 -2.90
C ASN A 198 14.52 -6.78 -1.42
N LEU A 199 13.63 -7.65 -0.94
CA LEU A 199 13.31 -7.70 0.48
C LEU A 199 14.52 -8.25 1.23
N GLU A 200 14.91 -7.56 2.30
CA GLU A 200 15.94 -8.10 3.18
C GLU A 200 15.53 -9.49 3.67
N LEU A 201 16.37 -10.45 3.31
CA LEU A 201 16.42 -11.71 4.01
C LEU A 201 17.08 -11.39 5.35
N SER A 202 16.28 -11.01 6.34
CA SER A 202 16.76 -10.87 7.72
C SER A 202 17.32 -12.21 8.13
N CYS A 203 18.66 -12.30 8.17
CA CYS A 203 19.38 -13.41 8.78
C CYS A 203 19.29 -13.32 10.28
#